data_fb4e748387d197ec65b503819d2385ed
#
_entry.id   fb4e748387d197ec65b503819d2385ed
#
_cell.length_a   1.000
_cell.length_b   1.000
_cell.length_c   1.000
_cell.angle_alpha   90.00
_cell.angle_beta   90.00
_cell.angle_gamma   90.00
#
_symmetry.space_group_name_H-M   'P 1'
#
loop_
_entity.id
_entity.type
_entity.pdbx_description
1 polymer ?
#
loop_
_entity_poly.entity_id
_entity_poly.type
_entity_poly.pdbx_seq_one_letter_code
_entity_poly.pdbx_strand_id
1 'polypeptide(L)'
;MRYRGYSIEDLAKNADFLEVAFLLIFGELPTKNQLDKLIADIQDNAIIDEDLKKILVSFPRSAHPMGILSSLTSALIAFNPEKKISLTKKTGDEHDYMYNLIVKLLAKIPILVAWVYRRRNGLSLDYGDYTQGYVENVTKMMFQRPNQKYIKNDVIVNAMNKLL
;
A
#
# COMPACT_ATOMS: atom_id res chain seq x y z
N MET A 1 21.63 -9.55 -8.84
CA MET A 1 21.28 -8.66 -7.71
C MET A 1 20.73 -9.49 -6.56
N ARG A 2 20.97 -9.09 -5.28
CA ARG A 2 20.48 -9.86 -4.12
C ARG A 2 19.80 -8.95 -3.10
N TYR A 3 18.69 -9.42 -2.51
CA TYR A 3 17.97 -8.81 -1.40
C TYR A 3 18.16 -9.65 -0.14
N ARG A 4 18.82 -9.12 0.89
CA ARG A 4 19.07 -9.84 2.16
C ARG A 4 19.65 -11.24 1.96
N GLY A 5 20.50 -11.44 0.91
CA GLY A 5 21.12 -12.72 0.59
C GLY A 5 20.37 -13.58 -0.44
N TYR A 6 19.09 -13.32 -0.71
CA TYR A 6 18.31 -14.03 -1.72
C TYR A 6 18.54 -13.46 -3.13
N SER A 7 18.58 -14.32 -4.15
CA SER A 7 18.62 -13.88 -5.54
C SER A 7 17.30 -13.21 -5.94
N ILE A 8 17.38 -12.09 -6.69
CA ILE A 8 16.19 -11.41 -7.18
C ILE A 8 15.40 -12.29 -8.16
N GLU A 9 16.08 -13.15 -8.91
CA GLU A 9 15.46 -14.10 -9.83
C GLU A 9 14.63 -15.16 -9.09
N ASP A 10 15.12 -15.61 -7.93
CA ASP A 10 14.42 -16.59 -7.10
C ASP A 10 13.21 -15.95 -6.41
N LEU A 11 13.38 -14.73 -5.88
CA LEU A 11 12.28 -13.98 -5.28
C LEU A 11 11.19 -13.69 -6.31
N ALA A 12 11.54 -13.24 -7.51
CA ALA A 12 10.59 -12.96 -8.58
C ALA A 12 9.80 -14.20 -9.05
N LYS A 13 10.36 -15.40 -8.88
CA LYS A 13 9.67 -16.65 -9.24
C LYS A 13 8.76 -17.18 -8.14
N ASN A 14 9.20 -17.07 -6.89
CA ASN A 14 8.67 -17.86 -5.78
C ASN A 14 8.05 -17.03 -4.66
N ALA A 15 8.22 -15.72 -4.66
CA ALA A 15 7.71 -14.84 -3.60
C ALA A 15 6.73 -13.80 -4.14
N ASP A 16 5.77 -13.44 -3.30
CA ASP A 16 4.83 -12.36 -3.55
C ASP A 16 5.37 -11.02 -3.00
N PHE A 17 4.78 -9.91 -3.46
CA PHE A 17 5.18 -8.56 -3.04
C PHE A 17 5.26 -8.40 -1.52
N LEU A 18 4.25 -8.86 -0.77
CA LEU A 18 4.25 -8.73 0.70
C LEU A 18 5.32 -9.59 1.39
N GLU A 19 5.67 -10.74 0.84
CA GLU A 19 6.77 -11.56 1.34
C GLU A 19 8.12 -10.88 1.13
N VAL A 20 8.31 -10.27 -0.04
CA VAL A 20 9.54 -9.49 -0.33
C VAL A 20 9.59 -8.21 0.51
N ALA A 21 8.47 -7.52 0.69
CA ALA A 21 8.39 -6.36 1.58
C ALA A 21 8.75 -6.74 3.02
N PHE A 22 8.23 -7.86 3.52
CA PHE A 22 8.58 -8.38 4.85
C PHE A 22 10.08 -8.69 4.95
N LEU A 23 10.64 -9.39 3.94
CA LEU A 23 12.05 -9.69 3.87
C LEU A 23 12.92 -8.42 3.96
N LEU A 24 12.57 -7.37 3.23
CA LEU A 24 13.34 -6.12 3.22
C LEU A 24 13.26 -5.39 4.56
N ILE A 25 12.10 -5.41 5.21
CA ILE A 25 11.85 -4.74 6.48
C ILE A 25 12.51 -5.49 7.65
N PHE A 26 12.25 -6.80 7.76
CA PHE A 26 12.66 -7.61 8.91
C PHE A 26 13.97 -8.40 8.70
N GLY A 27 14.44 -8.52 7.45
CA GLY A 27 15.71 -9.21 7.13
C GLY A 27 15.59 -10.68 6.82
N GLU A 28 14.42 -11.29 7.00
CA GLU A 28 14.12 -12.70 6.72
C GLU A 28 12.75 -12.86 6.05
N LEU A 29 12.53 -13.95 5.34
CA LEU A 29 11.22 -14.26 4.77
C LEU A 29 10.22 -14.60 5.88
N PRO A 30 8.94 -14.17 5.72
CA PRO A 30 7.94 -14.42 6.73
C PRO A 30 7.58 -15.90 6.82
N THR A 31 7.30 -16.37 8.02
CA THR A 31 6.50 -17.58 8.21
C THR A 31 5.06 -17.31 7.80
N LYS A 32 4.29 -18.36 7.55
CA LYS A 32 2.87 -18.20 7.19
C LYS A 32 2.09 -17.38 8.21
N ASN A 33 2.29 -17.61 9.50
CA ASN A 33 1.60 -16.86 10.57
C ASN A 33 1.99 -15.39 10.58
N GLN A 34 3.26 -15.06 10.29
CA GLN A 34 3.73 -13.67 10.21
C GLN A 34 3.15 -12.96 8.98
N LEU A 35 3.06 -13.65 7.85
CA LEU A 35 2.46 -13.11 6.64
C LEU A 35 0.96 -12.87 6.83
N ASP A 36 0.24 -13.85 7.38
CA ASP A 36 -1.19 -13.76 7.65
C ASP A 36 -1.49 -12.59 8.63
N LYS A 37 -0.64 -12.41 9.65
CA LYS A 37 -0.73 -11.26 10.56
C LYS A 37 -0.50 -9.94 9.83
N LEU A 38 0.55 -9.83 9.01
CA LEU A 38 0.84 -8.62 8.23
C LEU A 38 -0.34 -8.25 7.32
N ILE A 39 -0.94 -9.24 6.65
CA ILE A 39 -2.10 -9.05 5.78
C ILE A 39 -3.29 -8.51 6.59
N ALA A 40 -3.60 -9.12 7.74
CA ALA A 40 -4.68 -8.67 8.60
C ALA A 40 -4.44 -7.23 9.11
N ASP A 41 -3.22 -6.94 9.58
CA ASP A 41 -2.86 -5.60 10.06
C ASP A 41 -2.97 -4.54 8.93
N ILE A 42 -2.62 -4.89 7.68
CA ILE A 42 -2.80 -4.01 6.50
C ILE A 42 -4.28 -3.78 6.24
N GLN A 43 -5.12 -4.81 6.28
CA GLN A 43 -6.56 -4.71 6.07
C GLN A 43 -7.21 -3.81 7.11
N ASP A 44 -6.87 -3.98 8.38
CA ASP A 44 -7.40 -3.17 9.49
C ASP A 44 -7.00 -1.69 9.38
N ASN A 45 -5.85 -1.39 8.77
CA ASN A 45 -5.35 -0.03 8.58
C ASN A 45 -5.70 0.60 7.23
N ALA A 46 -6.44 -0.10 6.37
CA ALA A 46 -6.78 0.36 5.02
C ALA A 46 -7.87 1.44 4.96
N ILE A 47 -8.41 1.85 6.09
CA ILE A 47 -9.38 2.95 6.16
C ILE A 47 -8.65 4.27 5.94
N ILE A 48 -9.14 5.04 4.97
CA ILE A 48 -8.61 6.37 4.62
C ILE A 48 -9.63 7.45 5.01
N ASP A 49 -9.12 8.57 5.54
CA ASP A 49 -9.98 9.69 5.91
C ASP A 49 -10.57 10.35 4.66
N GLU A 50 -11.90 10.56 4.67
CA GLU A 50 -12.63 11.17 3.56
C GLU A 50 -12.15 12.60 3.24
N ASP A 51 -11.62 13.32 4.21
CA ASP A 51 -11.12 14.68 4.01
C ASP A 51 -9.87 14.73 3.11
N LEU A 52 -9.11 13.63 3.00
CA LEU A 52 -8.04 13.52 2.01
C LEU A 52 -8.53 13.69 0.56
N LYS A 53 -9.79 13.35 0.28
CA LYS A 53 -10.40 13.63 -1.03
C LYS A 53 -10.45 15.14 -1.33
N LYS A 54 -10.69 15.98 -0.33
CA LYS A 54 -10.73 17.45 -0.51
C LYS A 54 -9.37 17.94 -1.00
N ILE A 55 -8.28 17.42 -0.44
CA ILE A 55 -6.92 17.71 -0.88
C ILE A 55 -6.70 17.22 -2.30
N LEU A 56 -7.08 15.97 -2.59
CA LEU A 56 -6.95 15.40 -3.93
C LEU A 56 -7.70 16.24 -4.99
N VAL A 57 -8.94 16.66 -4.71
CA VAL A 57 -9.74 17.41 -5.68
C VAL A 57 -9.33 18.86 -5.83
N SER A 58 -8.54 19.42 -4.92
CA SER A 58 -7.97 20.77 -5.05
C SER A 58 -6.89 20.86 -6.13
N PHE A 59 -6.24 19.75 -6.47
CA PHE A 59 -5.26 19.74 -7.55
C PHE A 59 -5.94 19.73 -8.93
N PRO A 60 -5.37 20.43 -9.93
CA PRO A 60 -5.84 20.30 -11.31
C PRO A 60 -5.58 18.88 -11.84
N ARG A 61 -6.47 18.39 -12.72
CA ARG A 61 -6.32 17.03 -13.29
C ARG A 61 -5.04 16.86 -14.13
N SER A 62 -4.49 17.94 -14.63
CA SER A 62 -3.23 18.00 -15.38
C SER A 62 -1.98 17.95 -14.51
N ALA A 63 -2.12 18.10 -13.19
CA ALA A 63 -0.96 18.07 -12.29
C ALA A 63 -0.22 16.73 -12.36
N HIS A 64 1.08 16.77 -12.12
CA HIS A 64 1.92 15.57 -12.18
C HIS A 64 1.52 14.59 -11.06
N PRO A 65 1.26 13.30 -11.36
CA PRO A 65 0.76 12.33 -10.38
C PRO A 65 1.64 12.21 -9.12
N MET A 66 2.97 12.25 -9.30
CA MET A 66 3.90 12.15 -8.17
C MET A 66 3.84 13.36 -7.24
N GLY A 67 3.59 14.57 -7.77
CA GLY A 67 3.40 15.77 -6.94
C GLY A 67 2.14 15.65 -6.07
N ILE A 68 1.05 15.15 -6.65
CA ILE A 68 -0.20 14.89 -5.91
C ILE A 68 0.03 13.81 -4.86
N LEU A 69 0.63 12.68 -5.26
CA LEU A 69 0.90 11.55 -4.35
C LEU A 69 1.77 11.98 -3.17
N SER A 70 2.86 12.72 -3.42
CA SER A 70 3.74 13.26 -2.38
C SER A 70 2.98 14.15 -1.39
N SER A 71 2.13 15.04 -1.90
CA SER A 71 1.31 15.92 -1.05
C SER A 71 0.31 15.14 -0.21
N LEU A 72 -0.38 14.14 -0.79
CA LEU A 72 -1.32 13.29 -0.06
C LEU A 72 -0.61 12.42 0.98
N THR A 73 0.56 11.89 0.66
CA THR A 73 1.36 11.09 1.61
C THR A 73 1.82 11.94 2.79
N SER A 74 2.25 13.19 2.53
CA SER A 74 2.59 14.12 3.60
C SER A 74 1.37 14.50 4.45
N ALA A 75 0.21 14.67 3.84
CA ALA A 75 -1.04 14.96 4.54
C ALA A 75 -1.50 13.79 5.44
N LEU A 76 -1.13 12.54 5.15
CA LEU A 76 -1.46 11.40 6.01
C LEU A 76 -1.00 11.60 7.47
N ILE A 77 0.07 12.33 7.71
CA ILE A 77 0.58 12.63 9.06
C ILE A 77 -0.47 13.42 9.85
N ALA A 78 -1.13 14.39 9.21
CA ALA A 78 -2.15 15.22 9.85
C ALA A 78 -3.43 14.43 10.17
N PHE A 79 -3.79 13.48 9.30
CA PHE A 79 -5.00 12.64 9.46
C PHE A 79 -4.77 11.38 10.32
N ASN A 80 -3.53 11.09 10.66
CA ASN A 80 -3.16 10.00 11.56
C ASN A 80 -2.20 10.55 12.62
N PRO A 81 -2.67 11.43 13.52
CA PRO A 81 -1.83 11.98 14.57
C PRO A 81 -1.37 10.82 15.46
N GLU A 82 -0.12 10.47 15.30
CA GLU A 82 0.47 9.43 16.12
C GLU A 82 0.67 9.96 17.53
N LYS A 83 0.46 9.11 18.53
CA LYS A 83 0.83 9.43 19.91
C LYS A 83 2.28 9.86 19.91
N LYS A 84 2.56 11.07 20.41
CA LYS A 84 3.92 11.61 20.51
C LYS A 84 4.85 10.53 21.04
N ILE A 85 5.90 10.22 20.29
CA ILE A 85 6.97 9.35 20.78
C ILE A 85 7.54 10.07 22.01
N SER A 86 7.30 9.52 23.18
CA SER A 86 7.98 10.01 24.38
C SER A 86 9.43 9.61 24.21
N LEU A 87 10.34 10.60 24.22
CA LEU A 87 11.78 10.38 24.17
C LEU A 87 12.31 9.52 25.33
N THR A 88 11.42 9.12 26.25
CA THR A 88 11.71 8.30 27.44
C THR A 88 11.24 6.85 27.31
N LYS A 89 10.75 6.40 26.13
CA LYS A 89 10.23 5.04 25.94
C LYS A 89 11.32 4.00 25.75
N LYS A 90 11.07 2.80 26.30
CA LYS A 90 11.96 1.63 26.24
C LYS A 90 12.08 1.10 24.81
N THR A 91 13.21 0.48 24.48
CA THR A 91 13.62 -0.04 23.16
C THR A 91 12.57 -0.94 22.44
N GLY A 92 11.65 -1.58 23.18
CA GLY A 92 10.56 -2.40 22.61
C GLY A 92 9.45 -1.56 21.96
N ASP A 93 9.18 -0.37 22.47
CA ASP A 93 8.13 0.52 21.97
C ASP A 93 8.48 1.15 20.61
N GLU A 94 9.77 1.27 20.29
CA GLU A 94 10.22 1.82 18.99
C GLU A 94 10.01 0.84 17.85
N HIS A 95 10.22 -0.45 18.08
CA HIS A 95 10.04 -1.49 17.08
C HIS A 95 8.58 -1.64 16.70
N ASP A 96 7.69 -1.65 17.70
CA ASP A 96 6.24 -1.71 17.49
C ASP A 96 5.72 -0.45 16.79
N TYR A 97 6.29 0.71 17.12
CA TYR A 97 5.96 1.97 16.46
C TYR A 97 6.34 1.95 14.97
N MET A 98 7.56 1.54 14.64
CA MET A 98 8.02 1.43 13.25
C MET A 98 7.20 0.43 12.46
N TYR A 99 6.87 -0.72 13.06
CA TYR A 99 5.99 -1.71 12.45
C TYR A 99 4.62 -1.10 12.09
N ASN A 100 3.98 -0.45 13.06
CA ASN A 100 2.68 0.19 12.83
C ASN A 100 2.73 1.27 11.74
N LEU A 101 3.81 2.06 11.68
CA LEU A 101 3.99 3.07 10.65
C LEU A 101 4.11 2.44 9.25
N ILE A 102 4.90 1.39 9.13
CA ILE A 102 5.09 0.64 7.88
C ILE A 102 3.77 0.02 7.42
N VAL A 103 3.03 -0.63 8.31
CA VAL A 103 1.72 -1.21 8.02
C VAL A 103 0.74 -0.16 7.50
N LYS A 104 0.68 1.01 8.15
CA LYS A 104 -0.17 2.13 7.69
C LYS A 104 0.22 2.63 6.30
N LEU A 105 1.51 2.71 5.99
CA LEU A 105 1.96 3.11 4.66
C LEU A 105 1.61 2.05 3.61
N LEU A 106 1.88 0.78 3.90
CA LEU A 106 1.51 -0.33 3.01
C LEU A 106 -0.01 -0.39 2.76
N ALA A 107 -0.83 -0.07 3.77
CA ALA A 107 -2.27 -0.05 3.65
C ALA A 107 -2.80 1.12 2.81
N LYS A 108 -2.27 2.33 3.00
CA LYS A 108 -2.86 3.57 2.49
C LYS A 108 -2.27 4.07 1.18
N ILE A 109 -0.97 3.87 0.95
CA ILE A 109 -0.33 4.36 -0.29
C ILE A 109 -0.98 3.77 -1.55
N PRO A 110 -1.30 2.48 -1.66
CA PRO A 110 -1.96 1.93 -2.84
C PRO A 110 -3.31 2.57 -3.13
N ILE A 111 -4.09 2.89 -2.09
CA ILE A 111 -5.37 3.59 -2.24
C ILE A 111 -5.14 4.99 -2.81
N LEU A 112 -4.17 5.72 -2.29
CA LEU A 112 -3.83 7.06 -2.79
C LEU A 112 -3.34 7.01 -4.24
N VAL A 113 -2.53 6.03 -4.61
CA VAL A 113 -2.09 5.81 -6.01
C VAL A 113 -3.29 5.57 -6.92
N ALA A 114 -4.19 4.67 -6.51
CA ALA A 114 -5.41 4.39 -7.26
C ALA A 114 -6.30 5.64 -7.39
N TRP A 115 -6.46 6.42 -6.33
CA TRP A 115 -7.24 7.66 -6.35
C TRP A 115 -6.63 8.72 -7.28
N VAL A 116 -5.32 8.91 -7.27
CA VAL A 116 -4.62 9.82 -8.20
C VAL A 116 -4.84 9.39 -9.64
N TYR A 117 -4.68 8.10 -9.94
CA TYR A 117 -4.92 7.55 -11.27
C TYR A 117 -6.38 7.76 -11.72
N ARG A 118 -7.35 7.38 -10.89
CA ARG A 118 -8.78 7.47 -11.18
C ARG A 118 -9.24 8.90 -11.38
N ARG A 119 -8.78 9.82 -10.54
CA ARG A 119 -9.08 11.24 -10.68
C ARG A 119 -8.58 11.81 -12.01
N ARG A 120 -7.36 11.47 -12.40
CA ARG A 120 -6.78 11.89 -13.68
C ARG A 120 -7.61 11.42 -14.86
N ASN A 121 -8.15 10.21 -14.79
CA ASN A 121 -8.97 9.60 -15.83
C ASN A 121 -10.47 9.92 -15.70
N GLY A 122 -10.88 10.76 -14.76
CA GLY A 122 -12.29 11.13 -14.57
C GLY A 122 -13.18 10.01 -14.02
N LEU A 123 -12.58 9.00 -13.38
CA LEU A 123 -13.28 7.87 -12.77
C LEU A 123 -13.66 8.19 -11.32
N SER A 124 -14.73 7.55 -10.83
CA SER A 124 -15.10 7.58 -9.41
C SER A 124 -13.98 6.95 -8.56
N LEU A 125 -13.76 7.46 -7.35
CA LEU A 125 -12.78 6.90 -6.43
C LEU A 125 -13.23 5.51 -5.96
N ASP A 126 -12.27 4.64 -5.69
CA ASP A 126 -12.47 3.27 -5.22
C ASP A 126 -11.65 3.07 -3.94
N TYR A 127 -12.19 2.32 -2.97
CA TYR A 127 -11.57 2.09 -1.65
C TYR A 127 -10.96 0.69 -1.53
N GLY A 128 -11.11 -0.11 -2.57
CA GLY A 128 -10.62 -1.48 -2.60
C GLY A 128 -11.58 -2.52 -2.02
N ASP A 129 -11.17 -3.75 -2.20
CA ASP A 129 -11.86 -4.95 -1.75
C ASP A 129 -10.83 -5.89 -1.12
N TYR A 130 -10.73 -5.83 0.19
CA TYR A 130 -9.70 -6.52 0.97
C TYR A 130 -9.98 -8.02 1.17
N THR A 131 -11.02 -8.57 0.52
CA THR A 131 -11.23 -10.01 0.41
C THR A 131 -10.31 -10.65 -0.63
N GLN A 132 -9.64 -9.82 -1.45
CA GLN A 132 -8.74 -10.25 -2.52
C GLN A 132 -7.27 -10.07 -2.10
N GLY A 133 -6.36 -10.69 -2.87
CA GLY A 133 -4.93 -10.51 -2.66
C GLY A 133 -4.49 -9.05 -2.82
N TYR A 134 -3.45 -8.66 -2.12
CA TYR A 134 -2.97 -7.27 -2.05
C TYR A 134 -2.77 -6.62 -3.44
N VAL A 135 -2.00 -7.24 -4.31
CA VAL A 135 -1.71 -6.71 -5.66
C VAL A 135 -2.94 -6.75 -6.56
N GLU A 136 -3.77 -7.79 -6.41
CA GLU A 136 -5.05 -7.91 -7.13
C GLU A 136 -5.98 -6.76 -6.75
N ASN A 137 -6.08 -6.43 -5.47
CA ASN A 137 -6.87 -5.30 -4.98
C ASN A 137 -6.37 -3.97 -5.55
N VAL A 138 -5.06 -3.75 -5.59
CA VAL A 138 -4.47 -2.54 -6.20
C VAL A 138 -4.83 -2.42 -7.68
N THR A 139 -4.68 -3.49 -8.46
CA THR A 139 -5.03 -3.50 -9.88
C THR A 139 -6.52 -3.28 -10.10
N LYS A 140 -7.37 -3.89 -9.27
CA LYS A 140 -8.82 -3.67 -9.30
C LYS A 140 -9.16 -2.22 -9.01
N MET A 141 -8.65 -1.65 -7.91
CA MET A 141 -8.88 -0.24 -7.58
C MET A 141 -8.50 0.70 -8.71
N MET A 142 -7.40 0.44 -9.41
CA MET A 142 -6.96 1.31 -10.51
C MET A 142 -7.81 1.17 -11.76
N PHE A 143 -8.10 -0.06 -12.20
CA PHE A 143 -8.57 -0.34 -13.56
C PHE A 143 -10.04 -0.72 -13.67
N GLN A 144 -10.72 -1.03 -12.55
CA GLN A 144 -12.15 -1.33 -12.60
C GLN A 144 -12.94 -0.10 -13.06
N ARG A 145 -13.77 -0.29 -14.09
CA ARG A 145 -14.68 0.74 -14.58
C ARG A 145 -16.03 0.64 -13.86
N PRO A 146 -16.68 1.79 -13.59
CA PRO A 146 -18.07 1.79 -13.11
C PRO A 146 -18.96 0.99 -14.07
N ASN A 147 -19.93 0.26 -13.52
CA ASN A 147 -20.89 -0.54 -14.30
C ASN A 147 -20.30 -1.73 -15.09
N GLN A 148 -19.06 -2.08 -14.88
CA GLN A 148 -18.46 -3.29 -15.46
C GLN A 148 -17.97 -4.21 -14.34
N LYS A 149 -18.25 -5.51 -14.48
CA LYS A 149 -17.66 -6.50 -13.58
C LYS A 149 -16.15 -6.51 -13.79
N TYR A 150 -15.39 -6.41 -12.70
CA TYR A 150 -13.94 -6.60 -12.79
C TYR A 150 -13.63 -8.03 -13.21
N ILE A 151 -12.86 -8.15 -14.27
CA ILE A 151 -12.33 -9.44 -14.74
C ILE A 151 -10.85 -9.44 -14.41
N LYS A 152 -10.46 -10.29 -13.46
CA LYS A 152 -9.06 -10.48 -13.09
C LYS A 152 -8.27 -10.92 -14.32
N ASN A 153 -7.16 -10.25 -14.54
CA ASN A 153 -6.16 -10.67 -15.52
C ASN A 153 -4.90 -11.13 -14.78
N ASP A 154 -4.72 -12.44 -14.68
CA ASP A 154 -3.61 -13.03 -13.93
C ASP A 154 -2.24 -12.62 -14.47
N VAL A 155 -2.12 -12.35 -15.78
CA VAL A 155 -0.86 -11.86 -16.36
C VAL A 155 -0.51 -10.47 -15.83
N ILE A 156 -1.50 -9.57 -15.76
CA ILE A 156 -1.30 -8.22 -15.22
C ILE A 156 -1.00 -8.28 -13.73
N VAL A 157 -1.77 -9.05 -12.97
CA VAL A 157 -1.55 -9.18 -11.51
C VAL A 157 -0.16 -9.77 -11.22
N ASN A 158 0.24 -10.81 -11.94
CA ASN A 158 1.57 -11.41 -11.79
C ASN A 158 2.70 -10.46 -12.21
N ALA A 159 2.52 -9.69 -13.28
CA ALA A 159 3.48 -8.69 -13.70
C ALA A 159 3.62 -7.59 -12.63
N MET A 160 2.51 -7.08 -12.11
CA MET A 160 2.51 -6.07 -11.05
C MET A 160 3.15 -6.59 -9.76
N ASN A 161 2.89 -7.85 -9.39
CA ASN A 161 3.48 -8.48 -8.21
C ASN A 161 5.02 -8.58 -8.27
N LYS A 162 5.58 -8.61 -9.48
CA LYS A 162 7.03 -8.64 -9.70
C LYS A 162 7.67 -7.27 -9.89
N LEU A 163 6.86 -6.27 -10.26
CA LEU A 163 7.32 -4.90 -10.50
C LEU A 163 7.29 -4.02 -9.26
N LEU A 164 6.38 -4.30 -8.31
CA LEU A 164 6.28 -3.61 -7.03
C LEU A 164 7.39 -4.08 -6.08
#